data_f0d8f25a82920abbff36f927c3460da8
#
_entry.id   f0d8f25a82920abbff36f927c3460da8
#
_cell.length_a   1.000
_cell.length_b   1.000
_cell.length_c   1.000
_cell.angle_alpha   90.00
_cell.angle_beta   90.00
_cell.angle_gamma   90.00
#
_symmetry.space_group_name_H-M   'P 1'
#
loop_
_entity.id
_entity.type
_entity.pdbx_description
1 polymer ?
#
loop_
_entity_poly.entity_id
_entity_poly.type
_entity_poly.pdbx_seq_one_letter_code
_entity_poly.pdbx_strand_id
1 'polypeptide(L)'
;MKPITLHTSVCRENQFNTCYPHEHIIRSLEDLRQAVCYDHVFAKYKEDHRSIADFVWSDCLPFDCDNDHSDIPADWKSPADVAVAFPGVPFYVVYSRHHMKEKGSRSPRPRFHVIFPIDIIRDSREYSALKESVLSLFPFFDTGAKDVARFFYGVKDPMVEEYGGDADGTE
;
A
#
# COMPACT_ATOMS: atom_id res chain seq x y z
N MET A 1 15.16 6.79 -1.28
CA MET A 1 13.97 6.41 -2.08
C MET A 1 13.19 7.66 -2.49
N LYS A 2 12.42 7.63 -3.61
CA LYS A 2 11.55 8.74 -4.03
C LYS A 2 10.45 8.95 -2.98
N PRO A 3 10.18 10.21 -2.54
CA PRO A 3 9.08 10.50 -1.64
C PRO A 3 7.73 10.11 -2.23
N ILE A 4 6.80 9.71 -1.38
CA ILE A 4 5.40 9.44 -1.74
C ILE A 4 4.47 10.25 -0.82
N THR A 5 3.22 10.44 -1.26
CA THR A 5 2.21 11.16 -0.50
C THR A 5 1.06 10.23 -0.12
N LEU A 6 0.65 10.29 1.13
CA LEU A 6 -0.57 9.66 1.59
C LEU A 6 -1.42 10.64 2.41
N HIS A 7 -2.70 10.33 2.53
CA HIS A 7 -3.65 11.14 3.28
C HIS A 7 -4.32 10.29 4.36
N THR A 8 -4.40 10.80 5.57
CA THR A 8 -4.98 10.08 6.70
C THR A 8 -6.28 10.68 7.17
N SER A 9 -7.10 9.83 7.77
CA SER A 9 -8.23 10.21 8.61
C SER A 9 -7.76 10.51 10.04
N VAL A 10 -8.72 10.82 10.93
CA VAL A 10 -8.52 10.91 12.38
C VAL A 10 -8.94 9.64 13.13
N CYS A 11 -9.37 8.61 12.40
CA CYS A 11 -9.89 7.36 12.96
C CYS A 11 -9.02 6.14 12.57
N ARG A 12 -9.29 5.03 13.22
CA ARG A 12 -8.78 3.71 12.91
C ARG A 12 -9.93 2.73 12.77
N GLU A 13 -9.76 1.75 11.87
CA GLU A 13 -10.70 0.63 11.68
C GLU A 13 -12.13 1.05 11.32
N ASN A 14 -12.29 2.22 10.68
CA ASN A 14 -13.59 2.73 10.28
C ASN A 14 -13.80 2.60 8.76
N GLN A 15 -14.37 1.47 8.33
CA GLN A 15 -14.66 1.22 6.91
C GLN A 15 -15.68 2.20 6.28
N PHE A 16 -16.46 2.91 7.10
CA PHE A 16 -17.48 3.87 6.64
C PHE A 16 -16.93 5.28 6.48
N ASN A 17 -15.69 5.54 6.95
CA ASN A 17 -15.08 6.86 6.78
C ASN A 17 -14.72 7.12 5.31
N THR A 18 -15.06 8.31 4.84
CA THR A 18 -14.70 8.78 3.50
C THR A 18 -13.85 10.04 3.51
N CYS A 19 -13.54 10.61 4.69
CA CYS A 19 -12.79 11.85 4.83
C CYS A 19 -11.35 11.59 5.26
N TYR A 20 -10.37 12.09 4.44
CA TYR A 20 -8.94 11.88 4.65
C TYR A 20 -8.18 13.23 4.47
N PRO A 21 -8.33 14.17 5.44
CA PRO A 21 -7.89 15.54 5.25
C PRO A 21 -6.40 15.81 5.53
N HIS A 22 -5.70 14.86 6.17
CA HIS A 22 -4.32 15.09 6.60
C HIS A 22 -3.32 14.55 5.60
N GLU A 23 -2.62 15.46 4.91
CA GLU A 23 -1.56 15.10 3.96
C GLU A 23 -0.24 14.80 4.69
N HIS A 24 0.42 13.74 4.29
CA HIS A 24 1.74 13.34 4.77
C HIS A 24 2.66 13.07 3.57
N ILE A 25 3.78 13.78 3.51
CA ILE A 25 4.84 13.50 2.54
C ILE A 25 5.85 12.60 3.22
N ILE A 26 5.97 11.40 2.73
CA ILE A 26 6.83 10.34 3.28
C ILE A 26 8.23 10.44 2.66
N ARG A 27 9.22 10.79 3.45
CA ARG A 27 10.64 10.87 3.07
C ARG A 27 11.50 9.86 3.80
N SER A 28 10.95 9.26 4.85
CA SER A 28 11.63 8.28 5.70
C SER A 28 10.68 7.17 6.16
N LEU A 29 11.23 6.07 6.66
CA LEU A 29 10.43 5.02 7.30
C LEU A 29 9.72 5.53 8.56
N GLU A 30 10.29 6.51 9.26
CA GLU A 30 9.64 7.11 10.42
C GLU A 30 8.39 7.93 10.03
N ASP A 31 8.47 8.71 8.93
CA ASP A 31 7.29 9.42 8.40
C ASP A 31 6.19 8.42 8.06
N LEU A 32 6.55 7.31 7.38
CA LEU A 32 5.61 6.25 7.01
C LEU A 32 4.98 5.62 8.24
N ARG A 33 5.81 5.25 9.24
CA ARG A 33 5.35 4.63 10.49
C ARG A 33 4.33 5.50 11.21
N GLN A 34 4.58 6.80 11.31
CA GLN A 34 3.67 7.74 11.95
C GLN A 34 2.35 7.89 11.17
N ALA A 35 2.42 8.02 9.84
CA ALA A 35 1.25 8.23 9.02
C ALA A 35 0.30 7.02 9.01
N VAL A 36 0.83 5.79 8.86
CA VAL A 36 0.01 4.58 8.76
C VAL A 36 -0.59 4.11 10.09
N CYS A 37 -0.40 4.87 11.16
CA CYS A 37 -1.12 4.64 12.42
C CYS A 37 -2.63 4.89 12.30
N TYR A 38 -3.08 5.67 11.33
CA TYR A 38 -4.50 5.97 11.07
C TYR A 38 -4.95 5.37 9.75
N ASP A 39 -6.27 5.22 9.59
CA ASP A 39 -6.83 4.81 8.30
C ASP A 39 -6.41 5.82 7.22
N HIS A 40 -5.96 5.33 6.07
CA HIS A 40 -5.28 6.16 5.08
C HIS A 40 -5.56 5.74 3.64
N VAL A 41 -5.28 6.66 2.73
CA VAL A 41 -5.36 6.48 1.28
C VAL A 41 -4.08 6.99 0.61
N PHE A 42 -3.76 6.45 -0.56
CA PHE A 42 -2.56 6.82 -1.33
C PHE A 42 -2.88 7.70 -2.55
N ALA A 43 -4.05 8.31 -2.57
CA ALA A 43 -4.44 9.28 -3.58
C ALA A 43 -5.02 10.52 -2.92
N LYS A 44 -4.92 11.67 -3.62
CA LYS A 44 -5.65 12.88 -3.29
C LYS A 44 -7.02 12.86 -3.90
N TYR A 45 -8.03 13.25 -3.13
CA TYR A 45 -9.41 13.39 -3.55
C TYR A 45 -9.89 14.83 -3.38
N LYS A 46 -10.88 15.24 -4.19
CA LYS A 46 -11.54 16.54 -4.05
C LYS A 46 -12.18 16.66 -2.67
N GLU A 47 -11.99 17.82 -2.03
CA GLU A 47 -12.53 18.10 -0.70
C GLU A 47 -12.23 16.99 0.33
N ASP A 48 -11.10 16.28 0.12
CA ASP A 48 -10.65 15.16 0.96
C ASP A 48 -11.66 13.98 1.03
N HIS A 49 -12.66 13.98 0.14
CA HIS A 49 -13.72 12.96 0.08
C HIS A 49 -13.31 11.80 -0.83
N ARG A 50 -13.02 10.64 -0.22
CA ARG A 50 -12.63 9.41 -0.92
C ARG A 50 -13.77 8.85 -1.76
N SER A 51 -13.67 9.01 -3.06
CA SER A 51 -14.51 8.35 -4.05
C SER A 51 -13.79 8.22 -5.39
N ILE A 52 -14.24 7.33 -6.25
CA ILE A 52 -13.66 7.19 -7.60
C ILE A 52 -13.85 8.49 -8.40
N ALA A 53 -15.01 9.14 -8.27
CA ALA A 53 -15.32 10.38 -8.98
C ALA A 53 -14.49 11.58 -8.52
N ASP A 54 -14.02 11.56 -7.28
CA ASP A 54 -13.26 12.65 -6.66
C ASP A 54 -11.75 12.46 -6.74
N PHE A 55 -11.25 11.43 -7.42
CA PHE A 55 -9.82 11.23 -7.62
C PHE A 55 -9.16 12.44 -8.27
N VAL A 56 -8.06 12.92 -7.70
CA VAL A 56 -7.30 14.06 -8.24
C VAL A 56 -5.93 13.62 -8.74
N TRP A 57 -5.17 12.91 -7.93
CA TRP A 57 -3.85 12.38 -8.31
C TRP A 57 -3.32 11.35 -7.30
N SER A 58 -2.33 10.59 -7.75
CA SER A 58 -1.49 9.76 -6.88
C SER A 58 -0.05 9.74 -7.40
N ASP A 59 0.91 9.61 -6.51
CA ASP A 59 2.35 9.47 -6.77
C ASP A 59 2.90 8.10 -6.36
N CYS A 60 2.01 7.16 -6.07
CA CYS A 60 2.38 5.80 -5.71
C CYS A 60 1.29 4.78 -6.06
N LEU A 61 1.68 3.51 -6.15
CA LEU A 61 0.80 2.38 -6.40
C LEU A 61 0.80 1.44 -5.20
N PRO A 62 -0.27 1.39 -4.40
CA PRO A 62 -0.41 0.43 -3.33
C PRO A 62 -1.03 -0.88 -3.83
N PHE A 63 -0.51 -2.00 -3.31
CA PHE A 63 -1.05 -3.35 -3.50
C PHE A 63 -1.09 -4.11 -2.18
N ASP A 64 -2.14 -4.92 -2.00
CA ASP A 64 -2.25 -5.86 -0.89
C ASP A 64 -1.64 -7.21 -1.26
N CYS A 65 -0.93 -7.81 -0.34
CA CYS A 65 -0.49 -9.21 -0.41
C CYS A 65 -0.93 -9.91 0.88
N ASP A 66 -2.14 -10.46 0.86
CA ASP A 66 -2.74 -11.16 2.00
C ASP A 66 -2.41 -12.67 2.02
N ASN A 67 -1.79 -13.19 0.96
CA ASN A 67 -1.51 -14.62 0.78
C ASN A 67 -2.75 -15.52 0.88
N ASP A 68 -3.91 -14.98 0.49
CA ASP A 68 -5.19 -15.69 0.54
C ASP A 68 -5.42 -16.60 -0.68
N HIS A 69 -4.48 -16.61 -1.64
CA HIS A 69 -4.53 -17.45 -2.84
C HIS A 69 -4.21 -18.93 -2.57
N SER A 70 -3.55 -19.24 -1.46
CA SER A 70 -3.22 -20.62 -1.08
C SER A 70 -3.19 -20.80 0.44
N ASP A 71 -3.57 -21.99 0.90
CA ASP A 71 -3.40 -22.40 2.30
C ASP A 71 -2.08 -23.17 2.53
N ILE A 72 -1.27 -23.34 1.49
CA ILE A 72 0.05 -23.99 1.56
C ILE A 72 1.10 -22.91 1.84
N PRO A 73 1.83 -22.97 2.98
CA PRO A 73 2.82 -21.96 3.34
C PRO A 73 3.93 -21.74 2.31
N ALA A 74 4.29 -22.79 1.56
CA ALA A 74 5.31 -22.70 0.51
C ALA A 74 4.90 -21.80 -0.67
N ASP A 75 3.60 -21.54 -0.86
CA ASP A 75 3.09 -20.68 -1.91
C ASP A 75 3.02 -19.20 -1.49
N TRP A 76 3.16 -18.92 -0.19
CA TRP A 76 3.05 -17.56 0.31
C TRP A 76 4.23 -16.71 -0.11
N LYS A 77 3.95 -15.43 -0.35
CA LYS A 77 4.94 -14.42 -0.70
C LYS A 77 5.34 -13.62 0.52
N SER A 78 6.61 -13.28 0.57
CA SER A 78 7.21 -12.32 1.50
C SER A 78 7.58 -11.02 0.76
N PRO A 79 7.92 -9.93 1.46
CA PRO A 79 8.48 -8.74 0.81
C PRO A 79 9.74 -9.03 -0.02
N ALA A 80 10.57 -9.98 0.41
CA ALA A 80 11.76 -10.41 -0.35
C ALA A 80 11.38 -11.06 -1.70
N ASP A 81 10.30 -11.86 -1.74
CA ASP A 81 9.78 -12.43 -3.00
C ASP A 81 9.29 -11.33 -3.94
N VAL A 82 8.68 -10.27 -3.39
CA VAL A 82 8.29 -9.09 -4.20
C VAL A 82 9.55 -8.40 -4.76
N ALA A 83 10.62 -8.23 -3.98
CA ALA A 83 11.86 -7.64 -4.46
C ALA A 83 12.48 -8.46 -5.59
N VAL A 84 12.38 -9.78 -5.57
CA VAL A 84 12.80 -10.67 -6.66
C VAL A 84 11.93 -10.50 -7.90
N ALA A 85 10.61 -10.32 -7.72
CA ALA A 85 9.66 -10.12 -8.83
C ALA A 85 9.81 -8.73 -9.49
N PHE A 86 10.31 -7.73 -8.74
CA PHE A 86 10.51 -6.35 -9.20
C PHE A 86 11.97 -5.91 -9.06
N PRO A 87 12.90 -6.52 -9.81
CA PRO A 87 14.33 -6.25 -9.65
C PRO A 87 14.66 -4.78 -9.96
N GLY A 88 15.33 -4.11 -9.01
CA GLY A 88 15.72 -2.71 -9.15
C GLY A 88 14.59 -1.69 -9.00
N VAL A 89 13.36 -2.12 -8.69
CA VAL A 89 12.23 -1.23 -8.43
C VAL A 89 12.11 -0.99 -6.92
N PRO A 90 12.24 0.26 -6.46
CA PRO A 90 12.10 0.56 -5.03
C PRO A 90 10.64 0.52 -4.59
N PHE A 91 10.39 0.07 -3.36
CA PHE A 91 9.07 0.09 -2.74
C PHE A 91 9.12 0.14 -1.21
N TYR A 92 8.03 0.63 -0.63
CA TYR A 92 7.79 0.55 0.80
C TYR A 92 6.90 -0.66 1.13
N VAL A 93 7.07 -1.18 2.34
CA VAL A 93 6.24 -2.24 2.91
C VAL A 93 5.59 -1.74 4.19
N VAL A 94 4.29 -2.00 4.34
CA VAL A 94 3.54 -1.80 5.58
C VAL A 94 2.90 -3.13 5.95
N TYR A 95 3.29 -3.72 7.07
CA TYR A 95 2.67 -4.95 7.54
C TYR A 95 1.26 -4.70 8.03
N SER A 96 0.32 -5.53 7.58
CA SER A 96 -1.09 -5.42 7.91
C SER A 96 -1.34 -5.68 9.40
N ARG A 97 -2.42 -5.11 9.96
CA ARG A 97 -2.90 -5.42 11.31
C ARG A 97 -3.15 -6.92 11.54
N HIS A 98 -3.39 -7.68 10.48
CA HIS A 98 -3.57 -9.15 10.50
C HIS A 98 -2.31 -9.93 10.13
N HIS A 99 -1.14 -9.28 10.03
CA HIS A 99 0.12 -9.98 9.78
C HIS A 99 0.38 -11.03 10.85
N MET A 100 0.63 -12.30 10.43
CA MET A 100 0.87 -13.45 11.30
C MET A 100 -0.23 -13.69 12.35
N LYS A 101 -1.47 -13.30 12.04
CA LYS A 101 -2.66 -13.54 12.87
C LYS A 101 -3.74 -14.28 12.06
N GLU A 102 -4.62 -14.96 12.77
CA GLU A 102 -5.84 -15.51 12.16
C GLU A 102 -6.71 -14.39 11.58
N LYS A 103 -7.32 -14.65 10.42
CA LYS A 103 -8.28 -13.74 9.77
C LYS A 103 -9.46 -14.56 9.26
N GLY A 104 -10.58 -14.50 9.97
CA GLY A 104 -11.72 -15.38 9.73
C GLY A 104 -11.32 -16.84 9.96
N SER A 105 -11.53 -17.71 8.95
CA SER A 105 -11.14 -19.13 8.97
C SER A 105 -9.70 -19.39 8.49
N ARG A 106 -8.95 -18.35 8.14
CA ARG A 106 -7.60 -18.48 7.57
C ARG A 106 -6.55 -18.48 8.66
N SER A 107 -5.58 -19.38 8.53
CA SER A 107 -4.42 -19.48 9.43
C SER A 107 -3.57 -18.21 9.43
N PRO A 108 -2.75 -17.99 10.51
CA PRO A 108 -1.74 -16.97 10.52
C PRO A 108 -0.80 -17.08 9.33
N ARG A 109 -0.60 -15.97 8.61
CA ARG A 109 0.25 -15.90 7.42
C ARG A 109 0.81 -14.50 7.22
N PRO A 110 1.90 -14.32 6.43
CA PRO A 110 2.38 -13.01 6.07
C PRO A 110 1.29 -12.20 5.35
N ARG A 111 1.00 -10.96 5.84
CA ARG A 111 0.06 -10.03 5.24
C ARG A 111 0.67 -8.64 5.27
N PHE A 112 0.80 -8.02 4.11
CA PHE A 112 1.46 -6.74 4.00
C PHE A 112 0.96 -5.98 2.77
N HIS A 113 1.18 -4.66 2.78
CA HIS A 113 0.95 -3.79 1.66
C HIS A 113 2.30 -3.41 1.05
N VAL A 114 2.36 -3.37 -0.27
CA VAL A 114 3.52 -2.91 -1.03
C VAL A 114 3.14 -1.60 -1.71
N ILE A 115 3.97 -0.58 -1.58
CA ILE A 115 3.72 0.75 -2.15
C ILE A 115 4.87 1.13 -3.05
N PHE A 116 4.63 1.16 -4.36
CA PHE A 116 5.62 1.57 -5.36
C PHE A 116 5.54 3.08 -5.60
N PRO A 117 6.62 3.86 -5.39
CA PRO A 117 6.69 5.24 -5.85
C PRO A 117 6.60 5.29 -7.39
N ILE A 118 5.78 6.21 -7.92
CA ILE A 118 5.64 6.45 -9.36
C ILE A 118 5.70 7.94 -9.65
N ASP A 119 5.69 8.32 -10.92
CA ASP A 119 5.40 9.69 -11.31
C ASP A 119 3.92 9.99 -11.11
N ILE A 120 3.61 11.27 -10.85
CA ILE A 120 2.24 11.68 -10.54
C ILE A 120 1.31 11.34 -11.71
N ILE A 121 0.27 10.56 -11.42
CA ILE A 121 -0.83 10.30 -12.35
C ILE A 121 -2.06 11.09 -11.89
N ARG A 122 -2.68 11.84 -12.82
CA ARG A 122 -3.84 12.69 -12.55
C ARG A 122 -5.13 12.20 -13.18
N ASP A 123 -5.07 11.17 -13.99
CA ASP A 123 -6.24 10.54 -14.62
C ASP A 123 -6.55 9.22 -13.90
N SER A 124 -7.78 9.09 -13.39
CA SER A 124 -8.21 7.90 -12.64
C SER A 124 -8.24 6.63 -13.49
N ARG A 125 -8.48 6.76 -14.80
CA ARG A 125 -8.52 5.62 -15.74
C ARG A 125 -7.10 5.13 -16.03
N GLU A 126 -6.15 6.06 -16.24
CA GLU A 126 -4.74 5.75 -16.38
C GLU A 126 -4.21 5.05 -15.13
N TYR A 127 -4.53 5.57 -13.95
CA TYR A 127 -4.16 4.99 -12.68
C TYR A 127 -4.72 3.58 -12.48
N SER A 128 -6.02 3.37 -12.78
CA SER A 128 -6.66 2.05 -12.72
C SER A 128 -6.03 1.08 -13.72
N ALA A 129 -5.79 1.51 -14.97
CA ALA A 129 -5.20 0.67 -16.02
C ALA A 129 -3.77 0.21 -15.65
N LEU A 130 -2.96 1.09 -15.03
CA LEU A 130 -1.63 0.72 -14.54
C LEU A 130 -1.72 -0.33 -13.43
N LYS A 131 -2.62 -0.16 -12.48
CA LYS A 131 -2.86 -1.15 -11.42
C LYS A 131 -3.32 -2.49 -11.99
N GLU A 132 -4.24 -2.50 -12.94
CA GLU A 132 -4.71 -3.72 -13.60
C GLU A 132 -3.59 -4.43 -14.35
N SER A 133 -2.70 -3.68 -15.00
CA SER A 133 -1.54 -4.25 -15.69
C SER A 133 -0.59 -4.96 -14.72
N VAL A 134 -0.31 -4.35 -13.56
CA VAL A 134 0.51 -4.97 -12.51
C VAL A 134 -0.16 -6.24 -11.96
N LEU A 135 -1.45 -6.17 -11.65
CA LEU A 135 -2.20 -7.33 -11.14
C LEU A 135 -2.26 -8.49 -12.13
N SER A 136 -2.32 -8.20 -13.43
CA SER A 136 -2.29 -9.20 -14.49
C SER A 136 -0.95 -9.95 -14.56
N LEU A 137 0.16 -9.23 -14.35
CA LEU A 137 1.51 -9.80 -14.39
C LEU A 137 1.91 -10.47 -13.07
N PHE A 138 1.37 -10.00 -11.95
CA PHE A 138 1.71 -10.43 -10.60
C PHE A 138 0.46 -10.84 -9.81
N PRO A 139 -0.13 -12.00 -10.12
CA PRO A 139 -1.44 -12.43 -9.58
C PRO A 139 -1.41 -12.82 -8.09
N PHE A 140 -0.27 -12.75 -7.43
CA PHE A 140 -0.16 -12.92 -5.98
C PHE A 140 -0.64 -11.68 -5.18
N PHE A 141 -0.79 -10.52 -5.82
CA PHE A 141 -1.45 -9.37 -5.22
C PHE A 141 -2.98 -9.52 -5.26
N ASP A 142 -3.66 -8.96 -4.28
CA ASP A 142 -5.11 -9.03 -4.20
C ASP A 142 -5.78 -8.19 -5.28
N THR A 143 -6.78 -8.75 -5.95
CA THR A 143 -7.49 -8.11 -7.07
C THR A 143 -8.26 -6.85 -6.66
N GLY A 144 -8.65 -6.72 -5.40
CA GLY A 144 -9.28 -5.50 -4.86
C GLY A 144 -8.40 -4.25 -4.95
N ALA A 145 -7.09 -4.41 -5.14
CA ALA A 145 -6.16 -3.30 -5.27
C ALA A 145 -6.36 -2.45 -6.54
N LYS A 146 -7.14 -2.91 -7.53
CA LYS A 146 -7.47 -2.12 -8.72
C LYS A 146 -8.32 -0.88 -8.44
N ASP A 147 -9.06 -0.86 -7.32
CA ASP A 147 -9.89 0.25 -6.93
C ASP A 147 -9.05 1.51 -6.66
N VAL A 148 -9.33 2.60 -7.39
CA VAL A 148 -8.65 3.90 -7.23
C VAL A 148 -9.03 4.60 -5.93
N ALA A 149 -10.14 4.20 -5.32
CA ALA A 149 -10.63 4.71 -4.04
C ALA A 149 -10.34 3.75 -2.87
N ARG A 150 -9.37 2.84 -3.04
CA ARG A 150 -8.99 1.92 -1.98
C ARG A 150 -8.43 2.65 -0.77
N PHE A 151 -8.91 2.29 0.42
CA PHE A 151 -8.33 2.74 1.68
C PHE A 151 -7.68 1.57 2.43
N PHE A 152 -6.84 1.91 3.38
CA PHE A 152 -6.12 0.95 4.22
C PHE A 152 -6.37 1.28 5.68
N TYR A 153 -6.54 0.24 6.48
CA TYR A 153 -6.72 0.39 7.92
C TYR A 153 -5.42 0.80 8.61
N GLY A 154 -5.53 1.70 9.57
CA GLY A 154 -4.42 2.07 10.44
C GLY A 154 -3.95 0.92 11.32
N VAL A 155 -2.67 0.92 11.66
CA VAL A 155 -2.03 -0.07 12.54
C VAL A 155 -1.46 0.66 13.76
N LYS A 156 -1.78 0.22 14.97
CA LYS A 156 -1.37 0.92 16.20
C LYS A 156 0.15 1.02 16.35
N ASP A 157 0.85 -0.08 16.12
CA ASP A 157 2.32 -0.18 16.20
C ASP A 157 2.84 -0.76 14.88
N PRO A 158 2.88 0.05 13.81
CA PRO A 158 3.13 -0.46 12.47
C PRO A 158 4.58 -0.87 12.27
N MET A 159 4.77 -2.05 11.68
CA MET A 159 6.05 -2.46 11.12
C MET A 159 6.11 -1.99 9.67
N VAL A 160 7.21 -1.33 9.31
CA VAL A 160 7.45 -0.80 7.96
C VAL A 160 8.87 -1.12 7.53
N GLU A 161 9.04 -1.34 6.24
CA GLU A 161 10.35 -1.62 5.61
C GLU A 161 10.44 -0.88 4.28
N GLU A 162 11.66 -0.80 3.73
CA GLU A 162 11.89 -0.35 2.37
C GLU A 162 12.82 -1.32 1.63
N TYR A 163 12.60 -1.46 0.33
CA TYR A 163 13.36 -2.32 -0.56
C TYR A 163 13.83 -1.52 -1.77
N GLY A 164 14.99 -1.86 -2.32
CA GLY A 164 15.50 -1.27 -3.55
C GLY A 164 15.92 0.20 -3.45
N GLY A 165 16.03 0.76 -2.22
CA GLY A 165 16.77 2.00 -2.00
C GLY A 165 18.25 1.72 -2.26
N ASP A 166 18.94 2.61 -2.99
CA ASP A 166 20.38 2.50 -3.15
C ASP A 166 21.01 2.33 -1.78
N ALA A 167 21.78 1.26 -1.61
CA ALA A 167 22.69 1.12 -0.50
C ALA A 167 23.84 2.11 -0.75
N ASP A 168 23.51 3.40 -0.75
CA ASP A 168 24.49 4.47 -0.86
C ASP A 168 24.90 4.95 0.51
N GLY A 169 26.15 4.76 0.78
CA GLY A 169 26.85 5.46 1.83
C GLY A 169 27.84 4.62 2.60
N THR A 170 28.78 4.01 1.90
CA THR A 170 30.11 3.81 2.46
C THR A 170 31.15 4.20 1.43
N GLU A 171 31.52 5.47 1.44
CA GLU A 171 32.90 5.87 1.27
C GLU A 171 33.47 6.27 2.60
#